data_982f84cc2c9d2ea7f3d6aeb69df33b89
#
_entry.id   982f84cc2c9d2ea7f3d6aeb69df33b89
#
_cell.length_a   1.000
_cell.length_b   1.000
_cell.length_c   1.000
_cell.angle_alpha   90.00
_cell.angle_beta   90.00
_cell.angle_gamma   90.00
#
_symmetry.space_group_name_H-M   'P 1'
#
loop_
_entity.id
_entity.type
_entity.pdbx_description
1 polymer ?
#
loop_
_entity_poly.entity_id
_entity_poly.type
_entity_poly.pdbx_seq_one_letter_code
_entity_poly.pdbx_strand_id
1 'polypeptide(L)'
;MEHKENMEFGEINLNAVSREDKALIIKLNQTIKKVTESIENDYHFNTSIAATMELINETQDFKTNVIEAGNVTSESKKIFGEVVRNIILMLSPFTPHFCDDLWEEMGNKGYLFNEAWPTFKEELTISSDVVIAVQVNGKVRGTVEVERGTSKETVEKLALEIENVKKHMEGKTLVKVIVVPEKIVNIVVK
;
A
#
# COMPACT_ATOMS: atom_id res chain seq x y z
N MET A 1 12.02 20.49 1.36
CA MET A 1 11.44 19.24 1.91
C MET A 1 11.36 19.34 3.43
N GLU A 2 10.16 19.42 3.98
CA GLU A 2 9.93 19.62 5.45
C GLU A 2 10.28 18.40 6.33
N HIS A 3 10.60 17.23 5.77
CA HIS A 3 10.78 15.98 6.54
C HIS A 3 12.05 15.20 6.17
N LYS A 4 13.09 15.90 5.73
CA LYS A 4 14.37 15.28 5.41
C LYS A 4 15.00 14.56 6.62
N GLU A 5 14.77 15.06 7.84
CA GLU A 5 15.20 14.41 9.07
C GLU A 5 14.53 13.05 9.36
N ASN A 6 13.42 12.78 8.70
CA ASN A 6 12.68 11.53 8.82
C ASN A 6 13.06 10.50 7.75
N MET A 7 14.06 10.80 6.93
CA MET A 7 14.59 9.88 5.92
C MET A 7 15.93 9.34 6.36
N GLU A 8 16.07 8.04 6.31
CA GLU A 8 17.33 7.34 6.41
C GLU A 8 17.51 6.50 5.16
N PHE A 9 18.76 6.17 4.80
CA PHE A 9 19.07 5.33 3.65
C PHE A 9 19.94 4.17 4.09
N GLY A 10 19.74 3.00 3.52
CA GLY A 10 20.49 1.80 3.85
C GLY A 10 19.68 0.53 3.66
N GLU A 11 20.26 -0.60 4.00
CA GLU A 11 19.56 -1.88 3.96
C GLU A 11 18.37 -1.90 4.92
N ILE A 12 17.23 -2.38 4.43
CA ILE A 12 15.98 -2.54 5.19
C ILE A 12 15.91 -3.97 5.71
N ASN A 13 15.79 -4.11 7.02
CA ASN A 13 15.56 -5.42 7.63
C ASN A 13 14.06 -5.76 7.63
N LEU A 14 13.61 -6.49 6.62
CA LEU A 14 12.21 -6.88 6.44
C LEU A 14 11.63 -7.74 7.60
N ASN A 15 12.48 -8.30 8.47
CA ASN A 15 12.01 -9.06 9.63
C ASN A 15 11.70 -8.17 10.84
N ALA A 16 12.10 -6.90 10.81
CA ALA A 16 11.96 -5.93 11.90
C ALA A 16 10.99 -4.77 11.58
N VAL A 17 10.18 -4.93 10.54
CA VAL A 17 9.26 -3.89 10.05
C VAL A 17 7.83 -4.12 10.56
N SER A 18 7.08 -3.04 10.78
CA SER A 18 5.67 -3.06 11.14
C SER A 18 4.79 -3.55 9.96
N ARG A 19 3.48 -3.69 10.21
CA ARG A 19 2.51 -4.00 9.16
C ARG A 19 2.41 -2.85 8.16
N GLU A 20 2.40 -1.63 8.65
CA GLU A 20 2.34 -0.41 7.85
C GLU A 20 3.59 -0.27 6.96
N ASP A 21 4.78 -0.55 7.52
CA ASP A 21 6.04 -0.58 6.79
C ASP A 21 5.99 -1.59 5.63
N LYS A 22 5.51 -2.82 5.90
CA LYS A 22 5.36 -3.88 4.89
C LYS A 22 4.39 -3.46 3.79
N ALA A 23 3.26 -2.87 4.15
CA ALA A 23 2.26 -2.41 3.17
C ALA A 23 2.87 -1.38 2.22
N LEU A 24 3.62 -0.41 2.74
CA LEU A 24 4.25 0.63 1.92
C LEU A 24 5.35 0.06 1.00
N ILE A 25 6.18 -0.89 1.48
CA ILE A 25 7.17 -1.58 0.64
C ILE A 25 6.50 -2.36 -0.49
N ILE A 26 5.42 -3.08 -0.19
CA ILE A 26 4.66 -3.84 -1.19
C ILE A 26 4.09 -2.87 -2.23
N LYS A 27 3.45 -1.78 -1.80
CA LYS A 27 2.92 -0.76 -2.70
C LYS A 27 4.01 -0.16 -3.58
N LEU A 28 5.20 0.13 -3.04
CA LEU A 28 6.35 0.59 -3.81
C LEU A 28 6.71 -0.40 -4.92
N ASN A 29 6.92 -1.68 -4.59
CA ASN A 29 7.33 -2.69 -5.57
C ASN A 29 6.25 -2.92 -6.64
N GLN A 30 4.97 -2.94 -6.27
CA GLN A 30 3.84 -2.99 -7.21
C GLN A 30 3.83 -1.78 -8.15
N THR A 31 4.11 -0.60 -7.62
CA THR A 31 4.12 0.64 -8.42
C THR A 31 5.29 0.65 -9.38
N ILE A 32 6.52 0.30 -8.94
CA ILE A 32 7.68 0.22 -9.82
C ILE A 32 7.39 -0.76 -10.97
N LYS A 33 6.89 -1.97 -10.66
CA LYS A 33 6.51 -2.97 -11.68
C LYS A 33 5.51 -2.37 -12.68
N LYS A 34 4.40 -1.82 -12.20
CA LYS A 34 3.34 -1.26 -13.04
C LYS A 34 3.82 -0.10 -13.92
N VAL A 35 4.64 0.80 -13.37
CA VAL A 35 5.20 1.93 -14.10
C VAL A 35 6.17 1.45 -15.18
N THR A 36 7.07 0.54 -14.84
CA THR A 36 8.04 -0.04 -15.77
C THR A 36 7.32 -0.73 -16.94
N GLU A 37 6.39 -1.64 -16.64
CA GLU A 37 5.62 -2.36 -17.66
C GLU A 37 4.79 -1.40 -18.55
N SER A 38 4.19 -0.36 -17.95
CA SER A 38 3.39 0.64 -18.71
C SER A 38 4.22 1.49 -19.65
N ILE A 39 5.49 1.77 -19.31
CA ILE A 39 6.41 2.52 -20.17
C ILE A 39 6.99 1.61 -21.26
N GLU A 40 7.44 0.41 -20.89
CA GLU A 40 8.15 -0.49 -21.82
C GLU A 40 7.24 -1.11 -22.89
N ASN A 41 6.01 -1.50 -22.51
CA ASN A 41 5.15 -2.25 -23.43
C ASN A 41 4.25 -1.36 -24.27
N ASP A 42 3.64 -0.33 -23.66
CA ASP A 42 2.50 0.36 -24.28
C ASP A 42 2.63 1.89 -24.31
N TYR A 43 3.71 2.46 -23.76
CA TYR A 43 3.88 3.91 -23.57
C TYR A 43 2.68 4.58 -22.89
N HIS A 44 2.04 3.86 -21.95
CA HIS A 44 0.87 4.33 -21.21
C HIS A 44 1.26 5.30 -20.08
N PHE A 45 1.76 6.46 -20.43
CA PHE A 45 2.25 7.47 -19.48
C PHE A 45 1.20 7.92 -18.45
N ASN A 46 -0.06 8.04 -18.85
CA ASN A 46 -1.14 8.36 -17.90
C ASN A 46 -1.29 7.31 -16.81
N THR A 47 -1.15 6.02 -17.17
CA THR A 47 -1.19 4.91 -16.21
C THR A 47 0.00 4.95 -15.25
N SER A 48 1.19 5.28 -15.77
CA SER A 48 2.41 5.44 -14.96
C SER A 48 2.27 6.59 -13.97
N ILE A 49 1.80 7.75 -14.42
CA ILE A 49 1.56 8.92 -13.56
C ILE A 49 0.50 8.59 -12.49
N ALA A 50 -0.63 7.99 -12.89
CA ALA A 50 -1.69 7.62 -11.95
C ALA A 50 -1.20 6.64 -10.88
N ALA A 51 -0.43 5.62 -11.25
CA ALA A 51 0.14 4.67 -10.30
C ALA A 51 1.12 5.34 -9.32
N THR A 52 1.94 6.27 -9.81
CA THR A 52 2.86 7.02 -8.96
C THR A 52 2.10 7.97 -8.01
N MET A 53 1.00 8.60 -8.48
CA MET A 53 0.14 9.42 -7.62
C MET A 53 -0.55 8.61 -6.52
N GLU A 54 -0.99 7.38 -6.82
CA GLU A 54 -1.49 6.46 -5.79
C GLU A 54 -0.41 6.17 -4.73
N LEU A 55 0.84 5.91 -5.14
CA LEU A 55 1.95 5.69 -4.20
C LEU A 55 2.24 6.94 -3.35
N ILE A 56 2.15 8.14 -3.93
CA ILE A 56 2.32 9.41 -3.19
C ILE A 56 1.25 9.52 -2.10
N ASN A 57 -0.01 9.21 -2.40
CA ASN A 57 -1.09 9.25 -1.41
C ASN A 57 -0.85 8.26 -0.26
N GLU A 58 -0.50 7.01 -0.56
CA GLU A 58 -0.15 6.00 0.45
C GLU A 58 1.07 6.43 1.29
N THR A 59 2.04 7.10 0.66
CA THR A 59 3.22 7.63 1.36
C THR A 59 2.84 8.78 2.30
N GLN A 60 1.88 9.61 1.91
CA GLN A 60 1.32 10.67 2.76
C GLN A 60 0.55 10.12 3.96
N ASP A 61 -0.26 9.09 3.74
CA ASP A 61 -0.98 8.40 4.82
C ASP A 61 0.01 7.73 5.80
N PHE A 62 1.06 7.08 5.28
CA PHE A 62 2.13 6.53 6.10
C PHE A 62 2.85 7.60 6.92
N LYS A 63 3.19 8.73 6.31
CA LYS A 63 3.79 9.86 7.00
C LYS A 63 2.92 10.29 8.19
N THR A 64 1.64 10.49 7.97
CA THR A 64 0.71 10.94 9.02
C THR A 64 0.53 9.90 10.12
N ASN A 65 0.31 8.64 9.76
CA ASN A 65 -0.07 7.59 10.70
C ASN A 65 1.13 6.93 11.42
N VAL A 66 2.34 7.01 10.86
CA VAL A 66 3.53 6.36 11.42
C VAL A 66 4.56 7.42 11.85
N ILE A 67 4.97 8.31 10.94
CA ILE A 67 6.05 9.26 11.20
C ILE A 67 5.60 10.34 12.19
N GLU A 68 4.50 11.04 11.91
CA GLU A 68 3.99 12.15 12.73
C GLU A 68 3.30 11.65 14.00
N ALA A 69 2.76 10.45 14.00
CA ALA A 69 2.17 9.82 15.18
C ALA A 69 3.21 9.35 16.22
N GLY A 70 4.53 9.44 15.92
CA GLY A 70 5.60 9.09 16.83
C GLY A 70 5.90 7.58 16.93
N ASN A 71 5.31 6.76 16.06
CA ASN A 71 5.52 5.31 15.99
C ASN A 71 6.69 4.93 15.05
N VAL A 72 7.58 5.87 14.78
CA VAL A 72 8.64 5.75 13.79
C VAL A 72 9.83 4.94 14.33
N THR A 73 10.26 3.95 13.56
CA THR A 73 11.49 3.19 13.77
C THR A 73 12.57 3.63 12.78
N SER A 74 13.82 3.18 12.96
CA SER A 74 14.86 3.36 11.93
C SER A 74 14.48 2.70 10.62
N GLU A 75 13.87 1.52 10.67
CA GLU A 75 13.39 0.84 9.46
C GLU A 75 12.28 1.64 8.76
N SER A 76 11.33 2.21 9.52
CA SER A 76 10.29 3.08 8.95
C SER A 76 10.88 4.30 8.22
N LYS A 77 11.93 4.91 8.77
CA LYS A 77 12.63 6.03 8.13
C LYS A 77 13.36 5.62 6.85
N LYS A 78 14.00 4.45 6.85
CA LYS A 78 14.65 3.90 5.63
C LYS A 78 13.63 3.62 4.53
N ILE A 79 12.51 3.01 4.89
CA ILE A 79 11.43 2.72 3.95
C ILE A 79 10.86 4.01 3.38
N PHE A 80 10.57 5.00 4.22
CA PHE A 80 10.08 6.30 3.78
C PHE A 80 11.07 6.99 2.83
N GLY A 81 12.37 7.00 3.17
CA GLY A 81 13.43 7.55 2.31
C GLY A 81 13.53 6.83 0.96
N GLU A 82 13.49 5.50 0.97
CA GLU A 82 13.53 4.68 -0.25
C GLU A 82 12.30 4.91 -1.13
N VAL A 83 11.12 5.00 -0.55
CA VAL A 83 9.89 5.28 -1.31
C VAL A 83 9.93 6.65 -1.95
N VAL A 84 10.31 7.70 -1.22
CA VAL A 84 10.43 9.07 -1.76
C VAL A 84 11.47 9.12 -2.88
N ARG A 85 12.62 8.46 -2.70
CA ARG A 85 13.66 8.36 -3.73
C ARG A 85 13.11 7.73 -5.03
N ASN A 86 12.40 6.61 -4.91
CA ASN A 86 11.85 5.91 -6.07
C ASN A 86 10.70 6.68 -6.75
N ILE A 87 9.88 7.41 -5.99
CA ILE A 87 8.87 8.32 -6.56
C ILE A 87 9.53 9.36 -7.46
N ILE A 88 10.61 10.00 -7.00
CA ILE A 88 11.33 11.01 -7.77
C ILE A 88 11.92 10.40 -9.04
N LEU A 89 12.53 9.21 -8.95
CA LEU A 89 13.06 8.48 -10.10
C LEU A 89 11.97 8.15 -11.12
N MET A 90 10.81 7.63 -10.69
CA MET A 90 9.69 7.30 -11.58
C MET A 90 9.03 8.51 -12.22
N LEU A 91 9.06 9.68 -11.57
CA LEU A 91 8.50 10.93 -12.11
C LEU A 91 9.49 11.66 -13.02
N SER A 92 10.78 11.37 -12.96
CA SER A 92 11.82 12.10 -13.71
C SER A 92 11.60 12.15 -15.23
N PRO A 93 11.07 11.11 -15.92
CA PRO A 93 10.78 11.21 -17.35
C PRO A 93 9.68 12.22 -17.69
N PHE A 94 8.82 12.56 -16.72
CA PHE A 94 7.67 13.46 -16.93
C PHE A 94 7.94 14.89 -16.46
N THR A 95 8.72 15.06 -15.41
CA THR A 95 9.02 16.34 -14.78
C THR A 95 10.51 16.48 -14.41
N PRO A 96 11.45 16.40 -15.37
CA PRO A 96 12.87 16.23 -15.09
C PRO A 96 13.45 17.34 -14.20
N HIS A 97 13.20 18.60 -14.53
CA HIS A 97 13.76 19.73 -13.76
C HIS A 97 13.27 19.77 -12.31
N PHE A 98 11.98 19.50 -12.10
CA PHE A 98 11.41 19.44 -10.76
C PHE A 98 12.00 18.26 -9.95
N CYS A 99 12.22 17.13 -10.61
CA CYS A 99 12.82 15.96 -9.96
C CYS A 99 14.31 16.16 -9.67
N ASP A 100 15.06 16.87 -10.52
CA ASP A 100 16.45 17.25 -10.25
C ASP A 100 16.55 18.17 -9.02
N ASP A 101 15.68 19.18 -8.89
CA ASP A 101 15.62 20.07 -7.73
C ASP A 101 15.35 19.26 -6.45
N LEU A 102 14.38 18.35 -6.46
CA LEU A 102 14.08 17.49 -5.31
C LEU A 102 15.23 16.53 -4.98
N TRP A 103 15.93 16.03 -6.00
CA TRP A 103 17.09 15.16 -5.84
C TRP A 103 18.24 15.86 -5.13
N GLU A 104 18.51 17.10 -5.50
CA GLU A 104 19.49 17.96 -4.82
C GLU A 104 19.06 18.30 -3.38
N GLU A 105 17.78 18.62 -3.16
CA GLU A 105 17.23 18.86 -1.81
C GLU A 105 17.35 17.64 -0.90
N MET A 106 17.29 16.42 -1.42
CA MET A 106 17.57 15.20 -0.66
C MET A 106 19.03 15.08 -0.24
N GLY A 107 19.93 15.88 -0.83
CA GLY A 107 21.36 15.90 -0.55
C GLY A 107 22.18 15.02 -1.47
N ASN A 108 21.58 14.51 -2.55
CA ASN A 108 22.27 13.79 -3.59
C ASN A 108 23.10 14.73 -4.45
N LYS A 109 24.16 14.19 -5.07
CA LYS A 109 25.04 14.94 -5.97
C LYS A 109 24.90 14.41 -7.39
N GLY A 110 25.01 15.32 -8.36
CA GLY A 110 24.88 14.95 -9.76
C GLY A 110 23.45 14.99 -10.27
N TYR A 111 23.29 14.64 -11.53
CA TYR A 111 21.99 14.70 -12.22
C TYR A 111 21.23 13.38 -12.06
N LEU A 112 19.93 13.48 -11.81
CA LEU A 112 19.04 12.36 -11.59
C LEU A 112 19.01 11.39 -12.79
N PHE A 113 19.16 11.87 -14.02
CA PHE A 113 19.14 11.04 -15.23
C PHE A 113 20.32 10.05 -15.33
N ASN A 114 21.38 10.22 -14.51
CA ASN A 114 22.48 9.27 -14.43
C ASN A 114 22.20 8.09 -13.48
N GLU A 115 21.11 8.17 -12.72
CA GLU A 115 20.71 7.13 -11.78
C GLU A 115 20.05 5.96 -12.52
N ALA A 116 20.24 4.75 -11.98
CA ALA A 116 19.58 3.58 -12.51
C ALA A 116 18.06 3.65 -12.30
N TRP A 117 17.30 3.15 -13.30
CA TRP A 117 15.85 2.99 -13.14
C TRP A 117 15.53 2.08 -11.95
N PRO A 118 14.48 2.37 -11.17
CA PRO A 118 14.08 1.55 -10.05
C PRO A 118 13.83 0.10 -10.42
N THR A 119 14.28 -0.82 -9.57
CA THR A 119 14.01 -2.24 -9.72
C THR A 119 13.04 -2.71 -8.63
N PHE A 120 12.22 -3.71 -8.94
CA PHE A 120 11.30 -4.32 -8.00
C PHE A 120 11.68 -5.77 -7.70
N LYS A 121 11.26 -6.25 -6.54
CA LYS A 121 11.37 -7.66 -6.15
C LYS A 121 10.00 -8.31 -6.30
N GLU A 122 9.92 -9.38 -7.10
CA GLU A 122 8.64 -10.03 -7.40
C GLU A 122 7.94 -10.54 -6.12
N GLU A 123 8.71 -11.07 -5.16
CA GLU A 123 8.19 -11.51 -3.86
C GLU A 123 7.55 -10.37 -3.04
N LEU A 124 7.96 -9.12 -3.27
CA LEU A 124 7.41 -7.94 -2.60
C LEU A 124 6.27 -7.28 -3.38
N THR A 125 5.85 -7.85 -4.51
CA THR A 125 4.66 -7.36 -5.22
C THR A 125 3.37 -8.04 -4.74
N ILE A 126 3.49 -9.13 -3.99
CA ILE A 126 2.35 -9.90 -3.50
C ILE A 126 1.96 -9.36 -2.12
N SER A 127 0.77 -8.78 -2.02
CA SER A 127 0.22 -8.40 -0.72
C SER A 127 -0.04 -9.64 0.12
N SER A 128 0.47 -9.62 1.36
CA SER A 128 0.06 -10.61 2.37
C SER A 128 -1.39 -10.41 2.79
N ASP A 129 -1.94 -9.23 2.58
CA ASP A 129 -3.29 -8.88 3.00
C ASP A 129 -4.29 -8.97 1.85
N VAL A 130 -5.47 -9.46 2.17
CA VAL A 130 -6.59 -9.60 1.23
C VAL A 130 -7.81 -8.86 1.78
N VAL A 131 -8.40 -8.02 0.93
CA VAL A 131 -9.66 -7.34 1.25
C VAL A 131 -10.82 -8.25 0.87
N ILE A 132 -11.58 -8.69 1.87
CA ILE A 132 -12.74 -9.57 1.71
C ILE A 132 -14.02 -8.74 1.80
N ALA A 133 -14.83 -8.77 0.75
CA ALA A 133 -16.13 -8.10 0.77
C ALA A 133 -17.11 -8.83 1.71
N VAL A 134 -17.78 -8.08 2.60
CA VAL A 134 -18.80 -8.63 3.52
C VAL A 134 -20.19 -8.23 3.04
N GLN A 135 -21.02 -9.24 2.80
CA GLN A 135 -22.39 -9.08 2.34
C GLN A 135 -23.39 -9.51 3.43
N VAL A 136 -24.55 -8.86 3.44
CA VAL A 136 -25.75 -9.31 4.16
C VAL A 136 -26.84 -9.53 3.12
N ASN A 137 -27.33 -10.75 3.02
CA ASN A 137 -28.30 -11.18 2.00
C ASN A 137 -27.91 -10.74 0.58
N GLY A 138 -26.64 -10.94 0.20
CA GLY A 138 -26.09 -10.63 -1.12
C GLY A 138 -25.77 -9.17 -1.40
N LYS A 139 -26.02 -8.24 -0.45
CA LYS A 139 -25.67 -6.81 -0.59
C LYS A 139 -24.43 -6.50 0.21
N VAL A 140 -23.40 -5.90 -0.40
CA VAL A 140 -22.16 -5.49 0.28
C VAL A 140 -22.49 -4.48 1.37
N ARG A 141 -21.98 -4.72 2.59
CA ARG A 141 -22.18 -3.89 3.77
C ARG A 141 -20.89 -3.46 4.46
N GLY A 142 -19.77 -3.99 4.01
CA GLY A 142 -18.45 -3.63 4.50
C GLY A 142 -17.38 -4.47 3.85
N THR A 143 -16.14 -4.27 4.33
CA THR A 143 -14.96 -5.04 3.95
C THR A 143 -14.17 -5.41 5.18
N VAL A 144 -13.49 -6.55 5.15
CA VAL A 144 -12.53 -6.99 6.16
C VAL A 144 -11.20 -7.19 5.46
N GLU A 145 -10.16 -6.60 6.02
CA GLU A 145 -8.80 -6.80 5.58
C GLU A 145 -8.12 -7.81 6.51
N VAL A 146 -7.62 -8.89 5.94
CA VAL A 146 -6.99 -10.00 6.68
C VAL A 146 -5.76 -10.51 5.95
N GLU A 147 -4.82 -11.09 6.69
CA GLU A 147 -3.70 -11.78 6.07
C GLU A 147 -4.20 -12.97 5.23
N ARG A 148 -3.54 -13.18 4.09
CA ARG A 148 -3.79 -14.33 3.22
C ARG A 148 -3.63 -15.63 3.99
N GLY A 149 -4.59 -16.54 3.87
CA GLY A 149 -4.60 -17.79 4.63
C GLY A 149 -5.21 -17.68 6.03
N THR A 150 -5.75 -16.52 6.42
CA THR A 150 -6.50 -16.38 7.68
C THR A 150 -7.65 -17.39 7.74
N SER A 151 -7.84 -18.01 8.92
CA SER A 151 -8.87 -19.02 9.09
C SER A 151 -10.29 -18.49 8.83
N LYS A 152 -11.18 -19.36 8.35
CA LYS A 152 -12.57 -18.99 8.08
C LYS A 152 -13.28 -18.46 9.32
N GLU A 153 -13.00 -19.05 10.48
CA GLU A 153 -13.57 -18.68 11.78
C GLU A 153 -13.16 -17.25 12.19
N THR A 154 -11.90 -16.89 11.95
CA THR A 154 -11.41 -15.54 12.22
C THR A 154 -12.03 -14.52 11.28
N VAL A 155 -12.11 -14.83 9.99
CA VAL A 155 -12.73 -13.96 8.98
C VAL A 155 -14.23 -13.75 9.29
N GLU A 156 -14.94 -14.81 9.66
CA GLU A 156 -16.36 -14.75 10.06
C GLU A 156 -16.55 -13.84 11.28
N LYS A 157 -15.72 -14.00 12.30
CA LYS A 157 -15.78 -13.18 13.51
C LYS A 157 -15.57 -11.71 13.20
N LEU A 158 -14.54 -11.36 12.44
CA LEU A 158 -14.27 -9.98 12.04
C LEU A 158 -15.41 -9.39 11.19
N ALA A 159 -15.97 -10.18 10.28
CA ALA A 159 -17.09 -9.76 9.44
C ALA A 159 -18.35 -9.41 10.27
N LEU A 160 -18.62 -10.16 11.34
CA LEU A 160 -19.74 -9.93 12.24
C LEU A 160 -19.52 -8.70 13.16
N GLU A 161 -18.27 -8.26 13.35
CA GLU A 161 -17.95 -7.10 14.18
C GLU A 161 -18.16 -5.75 13.47
N ILE A 162 -18.26 -5.74 12.13
CA ILE A 162 -18.48 -4.50 11.35
C ILE A 162 -19.79 -3.84 11.75
N GLU A 163 -19.75 -2.58 12.16
CA GLU A 163 -20.94 -1.82 12.62
C GLU A 163 -22.08 -1.82 11.59
N ASN A 164 -21.77 -1.60 10.32
CA ASN A 164 -22.77 -1.59 9.26
C ASN A 164 -23.41 -2.96 9.03
N VAL A 165 -22.66 -4.03 9.25
CA VAL A 165 -23.16 -5.41 9.22
C VAL A 165 -24.10 -5.63 10.41
N LYS A 166 -23.69 -5.26 11.61
CA LYS A 166 -24.53 -5.35 12.85
C LYS A 166 -25.87 -4.64 12.68
N LYS A 167 -25.86 -3.41 12.16
CA LYS A 167 -27.08 -2.63 11.87
C LYS A 167 -28.06 -3.35 10.93
N HIS A 168 -27.54 -4.07 9.94
CA HIS A 168 -28.39 -4.81 8.99
C HIS A 168 -28.81 -6.18 9.49
N MET A 169 -28.26 -6.64 10.61
CA MET A 169 -28.63 -7.87 11.32
C MET A 169 -29.63 -7.61 12.46
N GLU A 170 -29.78 -6.35 12.93
CA GLU A 170 -30.70 -6.01 14.00
C GLU A 170 -32.12 -6.49 13.72
N GLY A 171 -32.73 -7.17 14.71
CA GLY A 171 -34.07 -7.72 14.60
C GLY A 171 -34.21 -8.94 13.71
N LYS A 172 -33.12 -9.51 13.21
CA LYS A 172 -33.11 -10.67 12.33
C LYS A 172 -32.39 -11.85 12.95
N THR A 173 -32.75 -13.06 12.54
CA THR A 173 -32.08 -14.27 13.00
C THR A 173 -31.00 -14.68 11.99
N LEU A 174 -29.77 -14.90 12.46
CA LEU A 174 -28.67 -15.42 11.67
C LEU A 174 -29.02 -16.86 11.23
N VAL A 175 -29.08 -17.09 9.93
CA VAL A 175 -29.38 -18.41 9.34
C VAL A 175 -28.08 -19.15 9.00
N LYS A 176 -27.15 -18.45 8.33
CA LYS A 176 -25.88 -19.04 7.85
C LYS A 176 -24.88 -17.95 7.51
N VAL A 177 -23.58 -18.26 7.73
CA VAL A 177 -22.47 -17.49 7.19
C VAL A 177 -21.76 -18.35 6.13
N ILE A 178 -21.56 -17.79 4.95
CA ILE A 178 -20.86 -18.44 3.84
C ILE A 178 -19.56 -17.66 3.62
N VAL A 179 -18.44 -18.30 3.93
CA VAL A 179 -17.10 -17.73 3.71
C VAL A 179 -16.48 -18.37 2.48
N VAL A 180 -16.25 -17.57 1.44
CA VAL A 180 -15.42 -17.96 0.31
C VAL A 180 -14.04 -17.37 0.55
N PRO A 181 -12.99 -18.21 0.78
CA PRO A 181 -11.66 -17.74 1.10
C PRO A 181 -11.17 -16.66 0.14
N GLU A 182 -10.56 -15.61 0.69
CA GLU A 182 -9.94 -14.51 -0.04
C GLU A 182 -10.85 -13.72 -0.99
N LYS A 183 -12.15 -13.94 -0.97
CA LYS A 183 -13.10 -13.28 -1.88
C LYS A 183 -14.25 -12.58 -1.17
N ILE A 184 -15.06 -13.33 -0.43
CA ILE A 184 -16.32 -12.80 0.07
C ILE A 184 -16.81 -13.54 1.32
N VAL A 185 -17.44 -12.81 2.22
CA VAL A 185 -18.27 -13.34 3.31
C VAL A 185 -19.72 -12.94 3.05
N ASN A 186 -20.64 -13.90 2.96
CA ASN A 186 -22.06 -13.62 2.82
C ASN A 186 -22.81 -14.11 4.07
N ILE A 187 -23.39 -13.17 4.79
CA ILE A 187 -24.19 -13.40 6.02
C ILE A 187 -25.65 -13.45 5.60
N VAL A 188 -26.27 -14.60 5.78
CA VAL A 188 -27.70 -14.81 5.49
C VAL A 188 -28.50 -14.65 6.76
N VAL A 189 -29.43 -13.70 6.76
CA VAL A 189 -30.34 -13.41 7.89
C VAL A 189 -31.80 -13.45 7.42
N LYS A 190 -32.70 -13.83 8.34
CA LYS A 190 -34.14 -13.90 8.13
C LYS A 190 -34.88 -13.06 9.17
#